data_ac0f74331382bb052e81129a7dfec0ae
#
_entry.id   ac0f74331382bb052e81129a7dfec0ae
#
_cell.length_a   1.000
_cell.length_b   1.000
_cell.length_c   1.000
_cell.angle_alpha   90.00
_cell.angle_beta   90.00
_cell.angle_gamma   90.00
#
_symmetry.space_group_name_H-M   'P 1'
#
loop_
_entity.id
_entity.type
_entity.pdbx_description
1 polymer ?
#
loop_
_entity_poly.entity_id
_entity_poly.type
_entity_poly.pdbx_seq_one_letter_code
_entity_poly.pdbx_strand_id
1 'polypeptide(L)'
;MKKRLIPIVLFLSLVGLGGLSLVSIHNLQGNARVINYTGVVRGATQRLVKEELKGRTDDALIARLDGIMEELATGVGENRLIRLNDQAYQELLSSMEDQWIGSFYSYKCIFHIVFCKQHMDCLCFVIS
;
A
#
# COMPACT_ATOMS: atom_id res chain seq x y z
N MET A 1 -29.53 34.10 37.27
CA MET A 1 -28.43 33.81 36.32
C MET A 1 -28.17 32.31 36.18
N LYS A 2 -28.18 31.47 37.21
CA LYS A 2 -27.91 30.02 37.16
C LYS A 2 -28.83 29.21 36.23
N LYS A 3 -30.11 29.56 36.11
CA LYS A 3 -31.07 28.80 35.26
C LYS A 3 -30.82 28.87 33.76
N ARG A 4 -30.11 29.90 33.26
CA ARG A 4 -29.77 30.06 31.85
C ARG A 4 -28.41 29.44 31.48
N LEU A 5 -27.54 29.17 32.45
CA LEU A 5 -26.24 28.55 32.25
C LEU A 5 -26.35 27.06 31.93
N ILE A 6 -27.32 26.35 32.53
CA ILE A 6 -27.51 24.91 32.34
C ILE A 6 -27.74 24.54 30.87
N PRO A 7 -28.69 25.14 30.12
CA PRO A 7 -28.89 24.80 28.72
C PRO A 7 -27.71 25.16 27.81
N ILE A 8 -26.96 26.23 28.16
CA ILE A 8 -25.76 26.61 27.40
C ILE A 8 -24.65 25.56 27.56
N VAL A 9 -24.40 25.09 28.77
CA VAL A 9 -23.41 24.04 29.05
C VAL A 9 -23.78 22.72 28.38
N LEU A 10 -25.07 22.35 28.45
CA LEU A 10 -25.56 21.15 27.72
C LEU A 10 -25.38 21.26 26.20
N PHE A 11 -25.69 22.41 25.63
CA PHE A 11 -25.50 22.62 24.21
C PHE A 11 -24.04 22.54 23.80
N LEU A 12 -23.14 23.18 24.55
CA LEU A 12 -21.68 23.12 24.28
C LEU A 12 -21.12 21.70 24.42
N SER A 13 -21.61 20.93 25.40
CA SER A 13 -21.18 19.54 25.59
C SER A 13 -21.64 18.64 24.42
N LEU A 14 -22.86 18.84 23.92
CA LEU A 14 -23.37 18.11 22.73
C LEU A 14 -22.55 18.43 21.46
N VAL A 15 -22.25 19.71 21.25
CA VAL A 15 -21.41 20.14 20.10
C VAL A 15 -20.00 19.56 20.23
N GLY A 16 -19.41 19.57 21.43
CA GLY A 16 -18.09 19.01 21.69
C GLY A 16 -18.03 17.50 21.45
N LEU A 17 -18.98 16.74 21.96
CA LEU A 17 -19.08 15.29 21.75
C LEU A 17 -19.32 14.95 20.27
N GLY A 18 -20.17 15.69 19.57
CA GLY A 18 -20.41 15.53 18.15
C GLY A 18 -19.15 15.78 17.32
N GLY A 19 -18.39 16.84 17.63
CA GLY A 19 -17.13 17.15 16.97
C GLY A 19 -16.09 16.05 17.16
N LEU A 20 -15.91 15.56 18.38
CA LEU A 20 -15.00 14.44 18.68
C LEU A 20 -15.39 13.15 17.94
N SER A 21 -16.68 12.86 17.85
CA SER A 21 -17.18 11.70 17.08
C SER A 21 -16.83 11.80 15.62
N LEU A 22 -17.00 12.96 14.98
CA LEU A 22 -16.66 13.16 13.57
C LEU A 22 -15.17 12.98 13.30
N VAL A 23 -14.30 13.51 14.16
CA VAL A 23 -12.85 13.33 14.05
C VAL A 23 -12.47 11.85 14.18
N SER A 24 -13.07 11.14 15.15
CA SER A 24 -12.82 9.70 15.34
C SER A 24 -13.25 8.87 14.14
N ILE A 25 -14.41 9.16 13.56
CA ILE A 25 -14.90 8.48 12.36
C ILE A 25 -13.96 8.72 11.17
N HIS A 26 -13.52 9.96 11.00
CA HIS A 26 -12.60 10.29 9.90
C HIS A 26 -11.26 9.53 10.00
N ASN A 27 -10.69 9.45 11.20
CA ASN A 27 -9.46 8.69 11.45
C ASN A 27 -9.65 7.18 11.21
N LEU A 28 -10.79 6.62 11.65
CA LEU A 28 -11.11 5.20 11.43
C LEU A 28 -11.26 4.88 9.93
N GLN A 29 -11.86 5.76 9.15
CA GLN A 29 -12.00 5.57 7.70
C GLN A 29 -10.64 5.55 6.99
N GLY A 30 -9.70 6.40 7.40
CA GLY A 30 -8.34 6.40 6.87
C GLY A 30 -7.62 5.07 7.14
N ASN A 31 -7.66 4.61 8.38
CA ASN A 31 -7.03 3.34 8.78
C ASN A 31 -7.68 2.14 8.08
N ALA A 32 -9.01 2.09 7.98
CA ALA A 32 -9.73 1.03 7.28
C ALA A 32 -9.35 0.94 5.79
N ARG A 33 -9.10 2.08 5.16
CA ARG A 33 -8.64 2.13 3.77
C ARG A 33 -7.25 1.52 3.62
N VAL A 34 -6.30 1.87 4.48
CA VAL A 34 -4.95 1.28 4.50
C VAL A 34 -5.01 -0.23 4.64
N ILE A 35 -5.79 -0.74 5.60
CA ILE A 35 -5.97 -2.19 5.80
C ILE A 35 -6.55 -2.86 4.55
N ASN A 36 -7.54 -2.25 3.91
CA ASN A 36 -8.12 -2.79 2.69
C ASN A 36 -7.10 -2.87 1.55
N TYR A 37 -6.31 -1.82 1.33
CA TYR A 37 -5.29 -1.80 0.28
C TYR A 37 -4.13 -2.76 0.56
N THR A 38 -3.75 -2.96 1.82
CA THR A 38 -2.81 -4.03 2.20
C THR A 38 -3.35 -5.41 1.80
N GLY A 39 -4.66 -5.64 1.97
CA GLY A 39 -5.33 -6.84 1.47
C GLY A 39 -5.31 -6.97 -0.07
N VAL A 40 -5.48 -5.85 -0.78
CA VAL A 40 -5.38 -5.80 -2.25
C VAL A 40 -3.97 -6.17 -2.72
N VAL A 41 -2.93 -5.62 -2.09
CA VAL A 41 -1.53 -5.96 -2.40
C VAL A 41 -1.29 -7.45 -2.24
N ARG A 42 -1.70 -8.03 -1.10
CA ARG A 42 -1.56 -9.47 -0.84
C ARG A 42 -2.26 -10.32 -1.91
N GLY A 43 -3.51 -10.00 -2.25
CA GLY A 43 -4.29 -10.76 -3.25
C GLY A 43 -3.72 -10.63 -4.66
N ALA A 44 -3.28 -9.43 -5.04
CA ALA A 44 -2.69 -9.15 -6.34
C ALA A 44 -1.32 -9.81 -6.51
N THR A 45 -0.49 -9.84 -5.45
CA THR A 45 0.79 -10.56 -5.44
C THR A 45 0.58 -12.05 -5.68
N GLN A 46 -0.41 -12.67 -5.02
CA GLN A 46 -0.74 -14.09 -5.25
C GLN A 46 -1.20 -14.35 -6.68
N ARG A 47 -1.97 -13.42 -7.27
CA ARG A 47 -2.40 -13.51 -8.67
C ARG A 47 -1.19 -13.41 -9.60
N LEU A 48 -0.29 -12.45 -9.36
CA LEU A 48 0.91 -12.24 -10.16
C LEU A 48 1.78 -13.50 -10.20
N VAL A 49 2.07 -14.10 -9.03
CA VAL A 49 2.82 -15.36 -8.95
C VAL A 49 2.16 -16.47 -9.77
N LYS A 50 0.84 -16.59 -9.73
CA LYS A 50 0.12 -17.60 -10.53
C LYS A 50 0.21 -17.35 -12.03
N GLU A 51 0.18 -16.10 -12.48
CA GLU A 51 0.32 -15.76 -13.90
C GLU A 51 1.77 -15.98 -14.39
N GLU A 52 2.77 -15.62 -13.58
CA GLU A 52 4.18 -15.90 -13.85
C GLU A 52 4.46 -17.41 -13.99
N LEU A 53 3.90 -18.24 -13.10
CA LEU A 53 4.01 -19.69 -13.19
C LEU A 53 3.38 -20.27 -14.48
N LYS A 54 2.46 -19.54 -15.13
CA LYS A 54 1.89 -19.88 -16.42
C LYS A 54 2.65 -19.26 -17.59
N GLY A 55 3.77 -18.59 -17.34
CA GLY A 55 4.57 -17.89 -18.35
C GLY A 55 3.90 -16.63 -18.90
N ARG A 56 3.01 -16.00 -18.14
CA ARG A 56 2.34 -14.74 -18.50
C ARG A 56 2.76 -13.65 -17.54
N THR A 57 3.38 -12.60 -18.05
CA THR A 57 3.73 -11.40 -17.29
C THR A 57 2.57 -10.40 -17.35
N ASP A 58 2.26 -9.77 -16.21
CA ASP A 58 1.26 -8.70 -16.11
C ASP A 58 1.94 -7.42 -15.59
N ASP A 59 2.67 -6.76 -16.50
CA ASP A 59 3.43 -5.54 -16.19
C ASP A 59 2.51 -4.41 -15.67
N ALA A 60 1.26 -4.37 -16.11
CA ALA A 60 0.30 -3.37 -15.63
C ALA A 60 -0.09 -3.63 -14.17
N LEU A 61 -0.23 -4.89 -13.78
CA LEU A 61 -0.49 -5.25 -12.38
C LEU A 61 0.71 -4.94 -11.49
N ILE A 62 1.92 -5.14 -12.00
CA ILE A 62 3.16 -4.81 -11.30
C ILE A 62 3.23 -3.32 -11.02
N ALA A 63 3.12 -2.49 -12.06
CA ALA A 63 3.17 -1.03 -11.91
C ALA A 63 2.08 -0.50 -10.96
N ARG A 64 0.90 -1.12 -10.97
CA ARG A 64 -0.16 -0.78 -10.02
C ARG A 64 0.21 -1.13 -8.58
N LEU A 65 0.83 -2.28 -8.35
CA LEU A 65 1.27 -2.69 -7.01
C LEU A 65 2.38 -1.79 -6.49
N ASP A 66 3.35 -1.43 -7.33
CA ASP A 66 4.42 -0.50 -7.00
C ASP A 66 3.83 0.85 -6.54
N GLY A 67 2.89 1.41 -7.29
CA GLY A 67 2.22 2.65 -6.92
C GLY A 67 1.44 2.56 -5.60
N ILE A 68 0.77 1.43 -5.31
CA ILE A 68 0.07 1.23 -4.04
C ILE A 68 1.07 1.12 -2.88
N MET A 69 2.17 0.39 -3.05
CA MET A 69 3.19 0.23 -2.01
C MET A 69 3.86 1.56 -1.70
N GLU A 70 4.22 2.34 -2.70
CA GLU A 70 4.76 3.69 -2.54
C GLU A 70 3.76 4.61 -1.79
N GLU A 71 2.47 4.55 -2.14
CA GLU A 71 1.44 5.34 -1.47
C GLU A 71 1.24 4.91 -0.01
N LEU A 72 1.32 3.60 0.30
CA LEU A 72 1.27 3.10 1.68
C LEU A 72 2.45 3.60 2.52
N ALA A 73 3.64 3.72 1.92
CA ALA A 73 4.85 4.20 2.58
C ALA A 73 4.86 5.72 2.77
N THR A 74 4.44 6.47 1.76
CA THR A 74 4.53 7.95 1.74
C THR A 74 3.26 8.66 2.18
N GLY A 75 2.10 8.05 1.97
CA GLY A 75 0.78 8.68 2.14
C GLY A 75 0.40 9.61 0.99
N VAL A 76 1.14 9.57 -0.13
CA VAL A 76 0.90 10.43 -1.30
C VAL A 76 0.61 9.57 -2.52
N GLY A 77 -0.59 9.69 -3.08
CA GLY A 77 -1.01 8.95 -4.27
C GLY A 77 -2.48 9.13 -4.61
N GLU A 78 -2.94 8.39 -5.60
CA GLU A 78 -4.30 8.52 -6.15
C GLU A 78 -5.37 7.87 -5.26
N ASN A 79 -5.00 6.89 -4.45
CA ASN A 79 -5.93 6.12 -3.62
C ASN A 79 -6.28 6.81 -2.30
N ARG A 80 -5.68 7.98 -2.03
CA ARG A 80 -5.86 8.78 -0.80
C ARG A 80 -5.60 7.96 0.45
N LEU A 81 -4.51 7.19 0.43
CA LEU A 81 -4.05 6.46 1.59
C LEU A 81 -3.38 7.42 2.57
N ILE A 82 -3.49 7.12 3.84
CA ILE A 82 -2.79 7.86 4.89
C ILE A 82 -1.56 7.06 5.32
N ARG A 83 -0.44 7.74 5.52
CA ARG A 83 0.71 7.10 6.12
C ARG A 83 0.40 6.81 7.59
N LEU A 84 0.44 5.55 7.98
CA LEU A 84 0.35 5.16 9.39
C LEU A 84 1.69 5.39 10.07
N ASN A 85 1.69 6.15 11.18
CA ASN A 85 2.90 6.44 11.96
C ASN A 85 3.24 5.32 12.98
N ASP A 86 2.62 4.16 12.85
CA ASP A 86 2.96 2.99 13.65
C ASP A 86 4.30 2.42 13.20
N GLN A 87 5.27 2.34 14.11
CA GLN A 87 6.63 1.90 13.80
C GLN A 87 6.67 0.45 13.34
N ALA A 88 5.93 -0.45 14.00
CA ALA A 88 5.89 -1.86 13.62
C ALA A 88 5.31 -2.06 12.23
N TYR A 89 4.29 -1.27 11.87
CA TYR A 89 3.72 -1.25 10.53
C TYR A 89 4.72 -0.78 9.48
N GLN A 90 5.47 0.30 9.75
CA GLN A 90 6.47 0.83 8.82
C GLN A 90 7.66 -0.13 8.63
N GLU A 91 8.11 -0.80 9.68
CA GLU A 91 9.14 -1.83 9.59
C GLU A 91 8.67 -3.03 8.75
N LEU A 92 7.42 -3.47 8.95
CA LEU A 92 6.82 -4.54 8.14
C LEU A 92 6.70 -4.13 6.67
N LEU A 93 6.27 -2.90 6.39
CA LEU A 93 6.12 -2.38 5.03
C LEU A 93 7.47 -2.30 4.31
N SER A 94 8.52 -1.79 4.98
CA SER A 94 9.89 -1.77 4.46
C SER A 94 10.41 -3.19 4.15
N SER A 95 10.16 -4.15 5.05
CA SER A 95 10.53 -5.55 4.80
C SER A 95 9.78 -6.16 3.60
N MET A 96 8.51 -5.79 3.41
CA MET A 96 7.73 -6.22 2.23
C MET A 96 8.28 -5.60 0.95
N GLU A 97 8.67 -4.34 0.97
CA GLU A 97 9.27 -3.63 -0.17
C GLU A 97 10.61 -4.25 -0.56
N ASP A 98 11.48 -4.54 0.40
CA ASP A 98 12.76 -5.22 0.17
C ASP A 98 12.56 -6.61 -0.46
N GLN A 99 11.61 -7.38 0.04
CA GLN A 99 11.27 -8.69 -0.51
C GLN A 99 10.68 -8.58 -1.92
N TRP A 100 9.85 -7.58 -2.16
CA TRP A 100 9.25 -7.31 -3.46
C TRP A 100 10.32 -7.00 -4.49
N ILE A 101 11.20 -6.05 -4.21
CA ILE A 101 12.31 -5.65 -5.07
C ILE A 101 13.24 -6.85 -5.30
N GLY A 102 13.67 -7.53 -4.24
CA GLY A 102 14.58 -8.68 -4.32
C GLY A 102 14.01 -9.84 -5.14
N SER A 103 12.74 -10.17 -4.97
CA SER A 103 12.07 -11.22 -5.75
C SER A 103 11.95 -10.83 -7.21
N PHE A 104 11.55 -9.59 -7.50
CA PHE A 104 11.29 -9.14 -8.86
C PHE A 104 12.55 -9.08 -9.72
N TYR A 105 13.63 -8.51 -9.19
CA TYR A 105 14.92 -8.47 -9.90
C TYR A 105 15.52 -9.87 -10.09
N SER A 106 15.35 -10.75 -9.11
CA SER A 106 15.83 -12.12 -9.20
C SER A 106 15.09 -12.91 -10.29
N TYR A 107 13.76 -12.81 -10.37
CA TYR A 107 12.97 -13.51 -11.42
C TYR A 107 13.21 -12.93 -12.81
N LYS A 108 13.31 -11.62 -12.93
CA LYS A 108 13.59 -10.96 -14.22
C LYS A 108 14.98 -11.35 -14.76
N CYS A 109 15.99 -11.44 -13.88
CA CYS A 109 17.31 -11.94 -14.24
C CYS A 109 17.31 -13.43 -14.61
N ILE A 110 16.62 -14.27 -13.86
CA ILE A 110 16.54 -15.71 -14.14
C ILE A 110 15.79 -15.97 -15.44
N PHE A 111 14.68 -15.29 -15.69
CA PHE A 111 13.92 -15.40 -16.93
C PHE A 111 14.73 -14.91 -18.14
N HIS A 112 15.46 -13.80 -18.01
CA HIS A 112 16.37 -13.31 -19.04
C HIS A 112 17.51 -14.30 -19.33
N ILE A 113 18.10 -14.91 -18.29
CA ILE A 113 19.17 -15.90 -18.45
C ILE A 113 18.66 -17.18 -19.10
N VAL A 114 17.50 -17.67 -18.70
CA VAL A 114 16.89 -18.88 -19.28
C VAL A 114 16.43 -18.63 -20.72
N PHE A 115 15.85 -17.47 -21.00
CA PHE A 115 15.39 -17.11 -22.36
C PHE A 115 16.54 -16.77 -23.30
N CYS A 116 17.61 -16.10 -22.83
CA CYS A 116 18.83 -15.88 -23.59
C CYS A 116 19.58 -17.18 -23.93
N LYS A 117 19.49 -18.20 -23.07
CA LYS A 117 20.12 -19.50 -23.33
C LYS A 117 19.41 -20.29 -24.42
N GLN A 118 18.15 -19.96 -24.68
CA GLN A 118 17.34 -20.62 -25.73
C GLN A 118 17.37 -19.90 -27.08
N HIS A 119 17.76 -18.62 -27.11
CA HIS A 119 18.00 -17.82 -28.31
C HIS A 119 19.41 -17.23 -28.29
N MET A 120 20.30 -17.78 -29.05
CA MET A 120 21.77 -17.55 -29.08
C MET A 120 22.19 -16.20 -29.69
N ASP A 121 21.36 -15.15 -29.65
CA ASP A 121 21.63 -13.85 -30.27
C ASP A 121 21.31 -12.64 -29.35
N CYS A 122 21.28 -12.80 -28.05
CA CYS A 122 21.17 -11.64 -27.13
C CYS A 122 22.53 -11.25 -26.56
N LEU A 123 23.17 -10.26 -27.18
CA LEU A 123 24.28 -9.50 -26.58
C LEU A 123 23.84 -8.92 -25.24
N CYS A 124 24.32 -9.53 -24.16
CA CYS A 124 24.20 -8.95 -22.83
C CYS A 124 25.00 -7.64 -22.77
N PHE A 125 24.32 -6.52 -22.87
CA PHE A 125 24.90 -5.23 -22.48
C PHE A 125 24.90 -5.18 -20.94
N VAL A 126 25.99 -5.60 -20.36
CA VAL A 126 26.31 -5.31 -18.96
C VAL A 126 26.78 -3.87 -18.93
N ILE A 127 25.95 -2.98 -18.43
CA ILE A 127 26.37 -1.61 -18.13
C ILE A 127 27.07 -1.64 -16.78
N SER A 128 28.34 -1.22 -16.84
CA SER A 128 29.16 -0.83 -15.70
C SER A 128 28.56 0.37 -14.99
#